data_f4a21254e04ef10b8577a3b8f6851130
#
_entry.id   f4a21254e04ef10b8577a3b8f6851130
#
_cell.length_a   1.000
_cell.length_b   1.000
_cell.length_c   1.000
_cell.angle_alpha   90.00
_cell.angle_beta   90.00
_cell.angle_gamma   90.00
#
_symmetry.space_group_name_H-M   'P 1'
#
loop_
_entity.id
_entity.type
_entity.pdbx_description
1 polymer ?
#
loop_
_entity_poly.entity_id
_entity_poly.type
_entity_poly.pdbx_seq_one_letter_code
_entity_poly.pdbx_strand_id
1 'polypeptide(L)'
;MKRPKSSCASRKPPLGRRNKTASFPTVAGMTQNLFTADELVITQTKSFLNDQFMITDLDGTPVGTILQSTSLKDMVFKSSRSLEVALTDAEGNPLQTVMTISDPPNFLRDTYEVHLPGIEKPMAVITKRFSMLKTKLDLTMEGFADVEIHGDFWDWNLSITSEDRLLADVSNEWTGMGNFFMGKNTYRLRITPGLNEQHHAAIIGAVMSMDMLRTKEKNSD
;
A
#
# COMPACT_ATOMS: atom_id res chain seq x y z
N MET A 1 34.75 -52.05 39.20
CA MET A 1 34.11 -51.59 37.94
C MET A 1 32.85 -50.82 38.30
N LYS A 2 32.92 -49.48 38.30
CA LYS A 2 31.77 -48.59 38.57
C LYS A 2 31.39 -47.90 37.28
N ARG A 3 30.15 -48.07 36.83
CA ARG A 3 29.56 -47.35 35.66
C ARG A 3 29.16 -45.93 36.07
N PRO A 4 29.42 -44.91 35.25
CA PRO A 4 28.94 -43.57 35.51
C PRO A 4 27.44 -43.41 35.08
N LYS A 5 26.66 -42.70 35.91
CA LYS A 5 25.28 -42.33 35.68
C LYS A 5 25.23 -41.13 34.69
N SER A 6 24.60 -41.30 33.57
CA SER A 6 24.31 -40.21 32.62
C SER A 6 23.14 -39.36 33.16
N SER A 7 23.42 -38.10 33.45
CA SER A 7 22.43 -37.08 33.80
C SER A 7 21.83 -36.53 32.49
N CYS A 8 20.58 -36.83 32.24
CA CYS A 8 19.79 -36.26 31.13
C CYS A 8 19.25 -34.91 31.58
N ALA A 9 19.91 -33.82 31.18
CA ALA A 9 19.42 -32.45 31.38
C ALA A 9 18.36 -32.14 30.33
N SER A 10 17.11 -32.06 30.72
CA SER A 10 15.98 -31.62 29.91
C SER A 10 16.16 -30.13 29.57
N ARG A 11 16.48 -29.82 28.31
CA ARG A 11 16.46 -28.46 27.79
C ARG A 11 15.00 -28.05 27.56
N LYS A 12 14.54 -27.04 28.30
CA LYS A 12 13.29 -26.36 28.02
C LYS A 12 13.39 -25.71 26.61
N PRO A 13 12.33 -25.84 25.78
CA PRO A 13 12.31 -25.12 24.50
C PRO A 13 12.24 -23.61 24.73
N PRO A 14 12.84 -22.77 23.85
CA PRO A 14 12.78 -21.32 23.97
C PRO A 14 11.33 -20.86 23.81
N LEU A 15 10.92 -19.97 24.70
CA LEU A 15 9.64 -19.25 24.65
C LEU A 15 9.50 -18.59 23.27
N GLY A 16 8.50 -19.03 22.51
CA GLY A 16 8.17 -18.46 21.21
C GLY A 16 7.94 -16.95 21.34
N ARG A 17 8.66 -16.18 20.54
CA ARG A 17 8.35 -14.78 20.30
C ARG A 17 6.90 -14.71 19.79
N ARG A 18 6.00 -14.15 20.60
CA ARG A 18 4.68 -13.77 20.13
C ARG A 18 4.90 -12.74 19.03
N ASN A 19 4.65 -13.12 17.79
CA ASN A 19 4.46 -12.17 16.72
C ASN A 19 3.32 -11.25 17.15
N LYS A 20 3.61 -9.96 17.35
CA LYS A 20 2.56 -8.97 17.51
C LYS A 20 1.89 -8.87 16.14
N THR A 21 0.75 -9.49 16.00
CA THR A 21 -0.15 -9.25 14.86
C THR A 21 -0.45 -7.76 14.87
N ALA A 22 -0.12 -7.06 13.78
CA ALA A 22 -0.44 -5.66 13.65
C ALA A 22 -1.97 -5.54 13.68
N SER A 23 -2.50 -4.87 14.68
CA SER A 23 -3.92 -4.52 14.72
C SER A 23 -4.06 -3.12 14.14
N PHE A 24 -4.90 -2.98 13.12
CA PHE A 24 -5.26 -1.66 12.62
C PHE A 24 -6.01 -0.87 13.70
N PRO A 25 -5.75 0.42 13.83
CA PRO A 25 -6.44 1.25 14.81
C PRO A 25 -7.94 1.27 14.48
N THR A 26 -8.77 0.83 15.39
CA THR A 26 -10.23 0.87 15.25
C THR A 26 -10.75 2.20 15.76
N VAL A 27 -11.26 3.04 14.88
CA VAL A 27 -12.09 4.20 15.25
C VAL A 27 -13.53 3.69 15.30
N ALA A 28 -14.18 3.76 16.46
CA ALA A 28 -15.49 3.19 16.65
C ALA A 28 -16.50 3.67 15.59
N GLY A 29 -16.95 2.76 14.73
CA GLY A 29 -18.06 2.95 13.79
C GLY A 29 -17.69 3.37 12.36
N MET A 30 -16.43 3.72 12.01
CA MET A 30 -16.05 4.24 10.67
C MET A 30 -14.88 3.52 9.98
N THR A 31 -14.23 2.60 10.64
CA THR A 31 -12.90 2.08 10.26
C THR A 31 -12.92 1.00 9.18
N GLN A 32 -14.07 0.45 8.89
CA GLN A 32 -14.07 -0.88 8.25
C GLN A 32 -13.97 -0.85 6.74
N ASN A 33 -14.28 0.27 6.07
CA ASN A 33 -14.41 0.20 4.63
C ASN A 33 -13.09 0.30 3.86
N LEU A 34 -12.08 1.05 4.34
CA LEU A 34 -10.85 1.25 3.57
C LEU A 34 -10.04 -0.04 3.36
N PHE A 35 -9.90 -0.87 4.40
CA PHE A 35 -9.10 -2.11 4.34
C PHE A 35 -9.93 -3.39 4.28
N THR A 36 -11.25 -3.26 4.13
CA THR A 36 -12.17 -4.40 4.01
C THR A 36 -13.03 -4.34 2.77
N ALA A 37 -13.11 -3.19 2.10
CA ALA A 37 -13.83 -3.07 0.84
C ALA A 37 -13.06 -3.74 -0.29
N ASP A 38 -13.71 -4.64 -1.00
CA ASP A 38 -13.13 -5.31 -2.16
C ASP A 38 -13.05 -4.39 -3.39
N GLU A 39 -13.75 -3.25 -3.37
CA GLU A 39 -13.75 -2.28 -4.46
C GLU A 39 -13.67 -0.84 -3.93
N LEU A 40 -12.74 -0.09 -4.48
CA LEU A 40 -12.46 1.30 -4.13
C LEU A 40 -12.31 2.15 -5.40
N VAL A 41 -12.71 3.41 -5.29
CA VAL A 41 -12.47 4.44 -6.32
C VAL A 41 -11.48 5.45 -5.76
N ILE A 42 -10.41 5.66 -6.48
CA ILE A 42 -9.33 6.59 -6.09
C ILE A 42 -9.33 7.74 -7.08
N THR A 43 -9.53 8.96 -6.57
CA THR A 43 -9.61 10.17 -7.39
C THR A 43 -8.61 11.20 -6.93
N GLN A 44 -7.77 11.71 -7.83
CA GLN A 44 -6.89 12.82 -7.54
C GLN A 44 -7.70 14.11 -7.43
N THR A 45 -7.65 14.78 -6.27
CA THR A 45 -8.49 15.94 -5.96
C THR A 45 -7.79 17.28 -6.14
N LYS A 46 -6.45 17.34 -6.05
CA LYS A 46 -5.65 18.55 -6.25
C LYS A 46 -4.31 18.24 -6.89
N SER A 47 -3.83 19.14 -7.73
CA SER A 47 -2.69 18.91 -8.62
C SER A 47 -1.64 20.02 -8.65
N PHE A 48 -1.68 21.08 -7.84
CA PHE A 48 -0.77 22.22 -8.08
C PHE A 48 0.49 22.25 -7.22
N LEU A 49 0.50 21.71 -6.01
CA LEU A 49 1.71 21.67 -5.16
C LEU A 49 1.72 20.46 -4.20
N ASN A 50 0.56 19.87 -3.92
CA ASN A 50 0.44 18.69 -3.07
C ASN A 50 -0.56 17.75 -3.73
N ASP A 51 -0.10 16.60 -4.22
CA ASP A 51 -0.97 15.55 -4.69
C ASP A 51 -1.83 15.06 -3.53
N GLN A 52 -3.15 15.13 -3.71
CA GLN A 52 -4.13 14.63 -2.78
C GLN A 52 -5.07 13.70 -3.52
N PHE A 53 -5.41 12.59 -2.89
CA PHE A 53 -6.36 11.64 -3.43
C PHE A 53 -7.48 11.41 -2.42
N MET A 54 -8.68 11.30 -2.91
CA MET A 54 -9.84 10.83 -2.16
C MET A 54 -10.05 9.36 -2.52
N ILE A 55 -10.28 8.53 -1.51
CA ILE A 55 -10.68 7.14 -1.67
C ILE A 55 -12.14 7.04 -1.24
N THR A 56 -12.98 6.54 -2.13
CA THR A 56 -14.41 6.31 -1.87
C THR A 56 -14.75 4.84 -2.10
N ASP A 57 -15.86 4.41 -1.53
CA ASP A 57 -16.52 3.19 -1.96
C ASP A 57 -17.25 3.40 -3.31
N LEU A 58 -17.96 2.38 -3.78
CA LEU A 58 -18.70 2.45 -5.05
C LEU A 58 -19.91 3.39 -4.99
N ASP A 59 -20.42 3.67 -3.81
CA ASP A 59 -21.55 4.59 -3.59
C ASP A 59 -21.08 6.06 -3.52
N GLY A 60 -19.75 6.27 -3.58
CA GLY A 60 -19.13 7.59 -3.50
C GLY A 60 -18.91 8.09 -2.08
N THR A 61 -19.09 7.24 -1.06
CA THR A 61 -18.83 7.59 0.34
C THR A 61 -17.33 7.66 0.59
N PRO A 62 -16.79 8.75 1.13
CA PRO A 62 -15.39 8.84 1.51
C PRO A 62 -15.04 7.80 2.58
N VAL A 63 -13.99 7.02 2.33
CA VAL A 63 -13.46 6.02 3.28
C VAL A 63 -12.01 6.31 3.65
N GLY A 64 -11.32 7.11 2.85
CA GLY A 64 -9.94 7.50 3.11
C GLY A 64 -9.49 8.66 2.23
N THR A 65 -8.38 9.27 2.64
CA THR A 65 -7.68 10.29 1.85
C THR A 65 -6.18 10.02 1.88
N ILE A 66 -5.50 10.44 0.83
CA ILE A 66 -4.06 10.33 0.72
C ILE A 66 -3.49 11.72 0.57
N LEU A 67 -2.57 12.04 1.46
CA LEU A 67 -1.95 13.35 1.58
C LEU A 67 -0.44 13.21 1.35
N GLN A 68 0.15 14.13 0.60
CA GLN A 68 1.60 14.21 0.56
C GLN A 68 2.10 14.73 1.91
N SER A 69 2.98 13.98 2.57
CA SER A 69 3.61 14.44 3.80
C SER A 69 4.58 15.59 3.49
N THR A 70 4.40 16.70 4.18
CA THR A 70 5.25 17.89 4.10
C THR A 70 6.18 18.01 5.30
N SER A 71 6.67 16.89 5.83
CA SER A 71 7.58 16.91 6.96
C SER A 71 8.81 17.77 6.65
N LEU A 72 9.18 18.67 7.58
CA LEU A 72 10.39 19.49 7.46
C LEU A 72 11.66 18.67 7.29
N LYS A 73 11.65 17.39 7.74
CA LYS A 73 12.76 16.45 7.52
C LYS A 73 12.88 16.04 6.05
N ASP A 74 11.76 15.91 5.34
CA ASP A 74 11.71 15.56 3.92
C ASP A 74 12.16 16.73 3.03
N MET A 75 12.03 17.98 3.50
CA MET A 75 12.55 19.15 2.79
C MET A 75 14.09 19.25 2.79
N VAL A 76 14.75 18.70 3.80
CA VAL A 76 16.22 18.72 3.90
C VAL A 76 16.86 17.64 3.01
N PHE A 77 16.19 16.51 2.88
CA PHE A 77 16.59 15.43 1.99
C PHE A 77 15.71 15.44 0.75
N LYS A 78 16.09 16.20 -0.27
CA LYS A 78 15.38 16.42 -1.55
C LYS A 78 14.96 15.15 -2.33
N SER A 79 15.15 13.96 -1.78
CA SER A 79 14.96 12.68 -2.46
C SER A 79 13.85 11.78 -1.89
N SER A 80 13.27 12.08 -0.73
CA SER A 80 12.26 11.20 -0.15
C SER A 80 10.88 11.88 -0.16
N ARG A 81 9.99 11.40 -1.03
CA ARG A 81 8.57 11.72 -0.94
C ARG A 81 7.91 10.70 -0.03
N SER A 82 6.97 11.15 0.79
CA SER A 82 6.11 10.25 1.54
C SER A 82 4.64 10.64 1.38
N LEU A 83 3.79 9.63 1.35
CA LEU A 83 2.35 9.76 1.33
C LEU A 83 1.80 9.23 2.64
N GLU A 84 0.84 9.94 3.20
CA GLU A 84 0.08 9.51 4.37
C GLU A 84 -1.33 9.13 3.95
N VAL A 85 -1.75 7.92 4.28
CA VAL A 85 -3.11 7.45 4.09
C VAL A 85 -3.84 7.61 5.41
N ALA A 86 -4.91 8.40 5.40
CA ALA A 86 -5.75 8.66 6.56
C ALA A 86 -7.18 8.19 6.31
N LEU A 87 -7.84 7.73 7.37
CA LEU A 87 -9.29 7.55 7.37
C LEU A 87 -9.98 8.90 7.29
N THR A 88 -11.19 8.92 6.75
CA THR A 88 -12.00 10.14 6.65
C THR A 88 -13.32 10.01 7.39
N ASP A 89 -13.91 11.16 7.74
CA ASP A 89 -15.33 11.27 8.05
C ASP A 89 -16.19 11.21 6.76
N ALA A 90 -17.51 11.31 6.93
CA ALA A 90 -18.44 11.26 5.81
C ALA A 90 -18.31 12.47 4.86
N GLU A 91 -17.74 13.56 5.33
CA GLU A 91 -17.47 14.79 4.57
C GLU A 91 -16.11 14.75 3.85
N GLY A 92 -15.31 13.68 4.08
CA GLY A 92 -13.98 13.48 3.48
C GLY A 92 -12.84 14.17 4.23
N ASN A 93 -13.06 14.67 5.45
CA ASN A 93 -11.98 15.26 6.24
C ASN A 93 -11.11 14.17 6.87
N PRO A 94 -9.77 14.33 6.89
CA PRO A 94 -8.88 13.33 7.48
C PRO A 94 -9.06 13.24 8.99
N LEU A 95 -9.17 12.00 9.49
CA LEU A 95 -9.31 11.69 10.92
C LEU A 95 -8.01 11.20 11.53
N GLN A 96 -7.49 10.10 11.01
CA GLN A 96 -6.34 9.42 11.57
C GLN A 96 -5.50 8.79 10.45
N THR A 97 -4.17 9.03 10.49
CA THR A 97 -3.22 8.35 9.61
C THR A 97 -3.13 6.87 10.00
N VAL A 98 -3.39 5.99 9.05
CA VAL A 98 -3.40 4.53 9.23
C VAL A 98 -2.29 3.82 8.47
N MET A 99 -1.64 4.52 7.54
CA MET A 99 -0.55 3.97 6.74
C MET A 99 0.32 5.10 6.19
N THR A 100 1.61 4.84 6.02
CA THR A 100 2.56 5.74 5.35
C THR A 100 3.24 4.99 4.23
N ILE A 101 3.45 5.66 3.10
CA ILE A 101 4.20 5.13 1.96
C ILE A 101 5.40 6.06 1.77
N SER A 102 6.60 5.52 1.80
CA SER A 102 7.85 6.28 1.68
C SER A 102 8.67 5.81 0.49
N ASP A 103 9.39 6.75 -0.13
CA ASP A 103 10.44 6.50 -1.13
C ASP A 103 11.80 6.70 -0.42
N PRO A 104 12.36 5.66 0.22
CA PRO A 104 13.64 5.80 0.91
C PRO A 104 14.74 6.11 -0.08
N PRO A 105 15.75 6.91 0.30
CA PRO A 105 16.88 7.22 -0.57
C PRO A 105 17.60 5.93 -0.96
N ASN A 106 17.50 5.57 -2.23
CA ASN A 106 18.06 4.35 -2.78
C ASN A 106 18.81 4.66 -4.08
N PHE A 107 20.10 4.26 -4.15
CA PHE A 107 20.95 4.59 -5.29
C PHE A 107 20.88 3.56 -6.43
N LEU A 108 20.25 2.41 -6.18
CA LEU A 108 20.31 1.29 -7.14
C LEU A 108 18.97 0.97 -7.79
N ARG A 109 17.87 1.11 -7.06
CA ARG A 109 16.52 0.80 -7.58
C ARG A 109 15.48 1.67 -6.88
N ASP A 110 14.46 2.10 -7.61
CA ASP A 110 13.30 2.71 -6.98
C ASP A 110 12.60 1.67 -6.10
N THR A 111 12.53 1.98 -4.82
CA THR A 111 11.92 1.12 -3.80
C THR A 111 10.97 1.97 -2.97
N TYR A 112 9.77 1.46 -2.74
CA TYR A 112 8.76 2.09 -1.90
C TYR A 112 8.43 1.17 -0.75
N GLU A 113 8.31 1.74 0.43
CA GLU A 113 8.01 1.01 1.66
C GLU A 113 6.67 1.45 2.24
N VAL A 114 5.84 0.48 2.60
CA VAL A 114 4.55 0.68 3.24
C VAL A 114 4.67 0.38 4.72
N HIS A 115 4.38 1.36 5.56
CA HIS A 115 4.48 1.25 7.01
C HIS A 115 3.12 1.45 7.68
N LEU A 116 2.89 0.68 8.74
CA LEU A 116 1.78 0.92 9.67
C LEU A 116 2.28 1.74 10.87
N PRO A 117 1.45 2.59 11.47
CA PRO A 117 1.82 3.38 12.63
C PRO A 117 2.36 2.53 13.78
N GLY A 118 3.52 2.92 14.33
CA GLY A 118 4.15 2.22 15.46
C GLY A 118 4.84 0.90 15.12
N ILE A 119 4.99 0.55 13.84
CA ILE A 119 5.71 -0.63 13.37
C ILE A 119 6.91 -0.17 12.55
N GLU A 120 8.13 -0.48 13.03
CA GLU A 120 9.38 -0.08 12.34
C GLU A 120 9.60 -0.83 11.01
N LYS A 121 9.24 -2.13 10.99
CA LYS A 121 9.41 -2.95 9.80
C LYS A 121 8.31 -2.63 8.78
N PRO A 122 8.65 -2.36 7.50
CA PRO A 122 7.64 -2.21 6.47
C PRO A 122 6.78 -3.47 6.36
N MET A 123 5.48 -3.28 6.20
CA MET A 123 4.53 -4.38 5.97
C MET A 123 4.56 -4.86 4.51
N ALA A 124 4.94 -3.98 3.60
CA ALA A 124 5.11 -4.28 2.20
C ALA A 124 6.25 -3.45 1.61
N VAL A 125 6.92 -4.02 0.60
CA VAL A 125 7.99 -3.34 -0.14
C VAL A 125 7.72 -3.52 -1.63
N ILE A 126 7.70 -2.41 -2.36
CA ILE A 126 7.53 -2.37 -3.80
C ILE A 126 8.88 -2.01 -4.42
N THR A 127 9.36 -2.79 -5.36
CA THR A 127 10.65 -2.58 -6.02
C THR A 127 10.49 -2.57 -7.53
N LYS A 128 11.02 -1.51 -8.18
CA LYS A 128 11.07 -1.44 -9.64
C LYS A 128 12.14 -2.40 -10.17
N ARG A 129 11.73 -3.29 -11.08
CA ARG A 129 12.67 -4.12 -11.85
C ARG A 129 13.17 -3.36 -13.08
N PHE A 130 14.46 -3.48 -13.34
CA PHE A 130 15.01 -3.06 -14.62
C PHE A 130 14.48 -3.99 -15.72
N SER A 131 13.74 -3.42 -16.66
CA SER A 131 13.32 -4.10 -17.88
C SER A 131 13.52 -3.16 -19.07
N MET A 132 14.09 -3.69 -20.15
CA MET A 132 14.36 -2.89 -21.36
C MET A 132 13.08 -2.47 -22.12
N LEU A 133 11.97 -3.14 -21.89
CA LEU A 133 10.76 -2.98 -22.72
C LEU A 133 9.51 -2.58 -21.94
N LYS A 134 9.44 -2.86 -20.64
CA LYS A 134 8.25 -2.55 -19.81
C LYS A 134 8.68 -2.33 -18.36
N THR A 135 8.08 -1.37 -17.70
CA THR A 135 8.20 -1.23 -16.24
C THR A 135 7.58 -2.46 -15.58
N LYS A 136 8.35 -3.13 -14.73
CA LYS A 136 7.87 -4.23 -13.89
C LYS A 136 8.11 -3.86 -12.44
N LEU A 137 7.14 -4.16 -11.61
CA LEU A 137 7.23 -3.95 -10.17
C LEU A 137 7.00 -5.27 -9.44
N ASP A 138 7.83 -5.52 -8.44
CA ASP A 138 7.65 -6.60 -7.49
C ASP A 138 7.05 -6.03 -6.22
N LEU A 139 6.11 -6.75 -5.65
CA LEU A 139 5.54 -6.46 -4.35
C LEU A 139 5.89 -7.59 -3.39
N THR A 140 6.63 -7.27 -2.33
CA THR A 140 6.85 -8.19 -1.22
C THR A 140 5.84 -7.91 -0.13
N MET A 141 5.00 -8.88 0.19
CA MET A 141 4.04 -8.81 1.30
C MET A 141 3.88 -10.16 2.00
N GLU A 142 3.47 -10.15 3.27
CA GLU A 142 3.30 -11.38 4.05
C GLU A 142 2.20 -12.27 3.46
N GLY A 143 2.43 -13.58 3.44
CA GLY A 143 1.45 -14.58 3.01
C GLY A 143 1.43 -14.89 1.52
N PHE A 144 2.21 -14.18 0.70
CA PHE A 144 2.32 -14.43 -0.74
C PHE A 144 3.77 -14.46 -1.19
N ALA A 145 4.08 -15.39 -2.09
CA ALA A 145 5.35 -15.45 -2.80
C ALA A 145 5.21 -14.79 -4.17
N ASP A 146 6.30 -14.21 -4.67
CA ASP A 146 6.42 -13.74 -6.05
C ASP A 146 5.22 -12.89 -6.52
N VAL A 147 4.88 -11.84 -5.77
CA VAL A 147 3.82 -10.93 -6.19
C VAL A 147 4.37 -9.97 -7.24
N GLU A 148 3.78 -10.01 -8.42
CA GLU A 148 4.15 -9.17 -9.55
C GLU A 148 3.01 -8.22 -9.92
N ILE A 149 3.37 -7.02 -10.40
CA ILE A 149 2.45 -6.03 -10.92
C ILE A 149 2.69 -5.92 -12.42
N HIS A 150 1.65 -6.18 -13.20
CA HIS A 150 1.68 -6.22 -14.64
C HIS A 150 0.69 -5.24 -15.25
N GLY A 151 0.92 -4.84 -16.49
CA GLY A 151 -0.02 -4.07 -17.28
C GLY A 151 0.50 -2.74 -17.75
N ASP A 152 -0.40 -1.83 -18.10
CA ASP A 152 -0.09 -0.48 -18.55
C ASP A 152 -0.15 0.49 -17.38
N PHE A 153 1.03 0.90 -16.92
CA PHE A 153 1.18 1.84 -15.79
C PHE A 153 0.72 3.26 -16.16
N TRP A 154 0.77 3.62 -17.44
CA TRP A 154 0.41 4.96 -17.87
C TRP A 154 -1.10 5.13 -17.99
N ASP A 155 -1.79 4.06 -18.38
CA ASP A 155 -3.23 4.06 -18.56
C ASP A 155 -4.01 3.46 -17.38
N TRP A 156 -3.33 3.15 -16.26
CA TRP A 156 -3.98 2.56 -15.09
C TRP A 156 -4.76 1.27 -15.37
N ASN A 157 -4.23 0.44 -16.27
CA ASN A 157 -4.74 -0.90 -16.53
C ASN A 157 -3.74 -1.92 -16.02
N LEU A 158 -3.90 -2.33 -14.77
CA LEU A 158 -2.92 -3.10 -14.03
C LEU A 158 -3.56 -4.32 -13.38
N SER A 159 -2.78 -5.39 -13.24
CA SER A 159 -3.11 -6.54 -12.41
C SER A 159 -1.97 -6.84 -11.44
N ILE A 160 -2.34 -7.19 -10.22
CA ILE A 160 -1.45 -7.65 -9.15
C ILE A 160 -1.71 -9.14 -8.97
N THR A 161 -0.70 -9.96 -9.21
CA THR A 161 -0.82 -11.41 -9.18
C THR A 161 0.26 -12.03 -8.30
N SER A 162 -0.05 -13.15 -7.67
CA SER A 162 0.94 -14.02 -7.03
C SER A 162 0.85 -15.39 -7.68
N GLU A 163 1.91 -15.82 -8.31
CA GLU A 163 1.88 -16.98 -9.21
C GLU A 163 0.76 -16.80 -10.25
N ASP A 164 -0.20 -17.72 -10.32
CA ASP A 164 -1.35 -17.67 -11.24
C ASP A 164 -2.62 -17.04 -10.60
N ARG A 165 -2.52 -16.56 -9.35
CA ARG A 165 -3.66 -16.01 -8.62
C ARG A 165 -3.74 -14.49 -8.77
N LEU A 166 -4.87 -13.99 -9.26
CA LEU A 166 -5.18 -12.56 -9.22
C LEU A 166 -5.44 -12.12 -7.76
N LEU A 167 -4.76 -11.09 -7.31
CA LEU A 167 -4.94 -10.46 -6.00
C LEU A 167 -5.71 -9.15 -6.12
N ALA A 168 -5.44 -8.37 -7.17
CA ALA A 168 -6.17 -7.14 -7.45
C ALA A 168 -6.03 -6.74 -8.92
N ASP A 169 -6.96 -5.92 -9.38
CA ASP A 169 -6.87 -5.19 -10.64
C ASP A 169 -7.17 -3.70 -10.46
N VAL A 170 -6.53 -2.88 -11.29
CA VAL A 170 -6.75 -1.44 -11.37
C VAL A 170 -7.16 -1.10 -12.79
N SER A 171 -8.21 -0.33 -12.96
CA SER A 171 -8.67 0.13 -14.28
C SER A 171 -9.08 1.60 -14.26
N ASN A 172 -8.81 2.31 -15.34
CA ASN A 172 -9.31 3.66 -15.58
C ASN A 172 -10.70 3.64 -16.24
N GLU A 173 -11.14 2.49 -16.73
CA GLU A 173 -12.45 2.30 -17.32
C GLU A 173 -13.50 2.10 -16.23
N TRP A 174 -14.16 3.19 -15.88
CA TRP A 174 -15.30 3.12 -14.97
C TRP A 174 -16.56 3.64 -15.65
N THR A 175 -17.49 2.75 -15.93
CA THR A 175 -18.80 3.05 -16.50
C THR A 175 -19.90 3.18 -15.44
N GLY A 176 -19.55 3.23 -14.14
CA GLY A 176 -20.47 3.27 -13.01
C GLY A 176 -20.86 4.67 -12.58
N MET A 177 -22.13 4.82 -12.32
CA MET A 177 -22.90 5.85 -11.63
C MET A 177 -22.32 7.27 -11.54
N GLY A 178 -22.73 8.12 -12.47
CA GLY A 178 -22.79 9.57 -12.31
C GLY A 178 -21.53 10.33 -12.71
N ASN A 179 -21.73 11.37 -13.49
CA ASN A 179 -20.75 12.35 -13.98
C ASN A 179 -19.95 13.10 -12.90
N PHE A 180 -20.02 12.67 -11.64
CA PHE A 180 -19.35 13.32 -10.51
C PHE A 180 -17.85 13.06 -10.43
N PHE A 181 -17.36 11.98 -11.04
CA PHE A 181 -15.96 11.56 -10.92
C PHE A 181 -15.18 11.58 -12.26
N MET A 182 -15.61 12.36 -13.22
CA MET A 182 -14.90 12.52 -14.49
C MET A 182 -13.67 13.44 -14.35
N GLY A 183 -12.79 13.16 -13.41
CA GLY A 183 -11.44 13.75 -13.37
C GLY A 183 -10.46 12.91 -14.19
N LYS A 184 -9.48 13.54 -14.83
CA LYS A 184 -8.44 12.88 -15.65
C LYS A 184 -7.59 11.83 -14.89
N ASN A 185 -7.73 11.70 -13.58
CA ASN A 185 -6.94 10.83 -12.72
C ASN A 185 -7.86 10.12 -11.70
N THR A 186 -8.87 9.44 -12.21
CA THR A 186 -9.73 8.56 -11.40
C THR A 186 -9.54 7.14 -11.87
N TYR A 187 -9.35 6.21 -10.95
CA TYR A 187 -9.25 4.79 -11.25
C TYR A 187 -9.94 3.95 -10.19
N ARG A 188 -10.38 2.78 -10.60
CA ARG A 188 -11.01 1.77 -9.76
C ARG A 188 -9.98 0.74 -9.38
N LEU A 189 -9.90 0.45 -8.10
CA LEU A 189 -9.14 -0.66 -7.54
C LEU A 189 -10.14 -1.75 -7.13
N ARG A 190 -9.98 -2.94 -7.67
CA ARG A 190 -10.72 -4.13 -7.28
C ARG A 190 -9.77 -5.12 -6.64
N ILE A 191 -10.06 -5.53 -5.42
CA ILE A 191 -9.27 -6.46 -4.63
C ILE A 191 -10.03 -7.78 -4.58
N THR A 192 -9.33 -8.90 -4.78
CA THR A 192 -9.96 -10.21 -4.76
C THR A 192 -10.52 -10.52 -3.38
N PRO A 193 -11.80 -10.90 -3.27
CA PRO A 193 -12.44 -11.21 -2.00
C PRO A 193 -11.71 -12.28 -1.19
N GLY A 194 -11.73 -12.14 0.13
CA GLY A 194 -11.11 -13.09 1.07
C GLY A 194 -9.67 -12.79 1.42
N LEU A 195 -9.12 -11.66 0.97
CA LEU A 195 -7.87 -11.10 1.48
C LEU A 195 -8.12 -10.43 2.83
N ASN A 196 -7.12 -10.40 3.70
CA ASN A 196 -7.21 -9.73 4.99
C ASN A 196 -6.86 -8.23 4.88
N GLU A 197 -7.10 -7.46 5.96
CA GLU A 197 -6.84 -6.02 6.02
C GLU A 197 -5.38 -5.65 5.69
N GLN A 198 -4.41 -6.48 6.08
CA GLN A 198 -2.99 -6.24 5.77
C GLN A 198 -2.72 -6.39 4.29
N HIS A 199 -3.34 -7.34 3.62
CA HIS A 199 -3.24 -7.51 2.18
C HIS A 199 -3.88 -6.34 1.44
N HIS A 200 -5.06 -5.87 1.88
CA HIS A 200 -5.69 -4.66 1.33
C HIS A 200 -4.76 -3.45 1.48
N ALA A 201 -4.20 -3.21 2.67
CA ALA A 201 -3.27 -2.11 2.90
C ALA A 201 -2.01 -2.21 2.01
N ALA A 202 -1.43 -3.41 1.87
CA ALA A 202 -0.28 -3.63 0.99
C ALA A 202 -0.60 -3.33 -0.47
N ILE A 203 -1.76 -3.76 -0.95
CA ILE A 203 -2.24 -3.53 -2.32
C ILE A 203 -2.50 -2.04 -2.56
N ILE A 204 -3.21 -1.35 -1.65
CA ILE A 204 -3.43 0.10 -1.74
C ILE A 204 -2.09 0.83 -1.76
N GLY A 205 -1.15 0.45 -0.87
CA GLY A 205 0.19 1.01 -0.83
C GLY A 205 0.96 0.79 -2.14
N ALA A 206 0.85 -0.39 -2.75
CA ALA A 206 1.47 -0.69 -4.04
C ALA A 206 0.91 0.19 -5.16
N VAL A 207 -0.40 0.36 -5.24
CA VAL A 207 -1.07 1.21 -6.23
C VAL A 207 -0.61 2.66 -6.08
N MET A 208 -0.51 3.18 -4.88
CA MET A 208 -0.05 4.56 -4.63
C MET A 208 1.43 4.74 -4.89
N SER A 209 2.25 3.72 -4.65
CA SER A 209 3.68 3.74 -5.02
C SER A 209 3.88 3.86 -6.53
N MET A 210 2.97 3.31 -7.34
CA MET A 210 3.00 3.48 -8.80
C MET A 210 2.71 4.93 -9.20
N ASP A 211 1.81 5.63 -8.50
CA ASP A 211 1.58 7.05 -8.76
C ASP A 211 2.82 7.90 -8.42
N MET A 212 3.48 7.59 -7.30
CA MET A 212 4.76 8.22 -6.95
C MET A 212 5.82 7.98 -8.03
N LEU A 213 5.94 6.76 -8.54
CA LEU A 213 6.88 6.40 -9.60
C LEU A 213 6.58 7.16 -10.90
N ARG A 214 5.32 7.21 -11.34
CA ARG A 214 4.89 7.97 -12.52
C ARG A 214 5.24 9.45 -12.42
N THR A 215 5.00 10.04 -11.25
CA THR A 215 5.32 11.43 -10.98
C THR A 215 6.83 11.67 -11.02
N LYS A 216 7.62 10.74 -10.50
CA LYS A 216 9.09 10.79 -10.52
C LYS A 216 9.63 10.70 -11.95
N GLU A 217 9.12 9.79 -12.76
CA GLU A 217 9.52 9.63 -14.17
C GLU A 217 9.17 10.88 -14.99
N LYS A 218 7.96 11.44 -14.85
CA LYS A 218 7.56 12.69 -15.52
C LYS A 218 8.42 13.91 -15.18
N ASN A 219 9.01 13.94 -13.99
CA ASN A 219 9.86 15.05 -13.55
C ASN A 219 11.34 14.84 -13.88
N SER A 220 11.69 13.71 -14.47
CA SER A 220 13.06 13.33 -14.83
C SER A 220 13.35 13.53 -16.31
N ASP A 221 12.31 13.73 -17.12
CA ASP A 221 12.35 14.07 -18.55
C ASP A 221 12.34 15.61 -18.74
#